data_294012093850e453921507c3e3b41421
#
_entry.id   294012093850e453921507c3e3b41421
#
_cell.length_a   1.000
_cell.length_b   1.000
_cell.length_c   1.000
_cell.angle_alpha   90.00
_cell.angle_beta   90.00
_cell.angle_gamma   90.00
#
_symmetry.space_group_name_H-M   'P 1'
#
loop_
_entity.id
_entity.type
_entity.pdbx_description
1 polymer ?
#
loop_
_entity_poly.entity_id
_entity_poly.type
_entity_poly.pdbx_seq_one_letter_code
_entity_poly.pdbx_strand_id
1 'polypeptide(L)'
;MDFYTAVLRKSEDFWVALCLENGLVGQGNNKETAIEKLKEAIRSFQDVLEHERDVYSAPLSIKELHEFLTVEEKGPDSGSYELRAVNA
;
A
#
# COMPACT_ATOMS: atom_id res chain seq x y z
N MET A 1 0.00 3.05 -18.41
CA MET A 1 0.96 3.20 -17.31
C MET A 1 0.43 4.18 -16.30
N ASP A 2 0.17 3.72 -15.11
CA ASP A 2 -0.49 4.53 -14.11
C ASP A 2 0.39 4.78 -12.91
N PHE A 3 0.18 5.93 -12.29
CA PHE A 3 0.86 6.25 -11.05
C PHE A 3 -0.09 6.04 -9.89
N TYR A 4 0.45 5.55 -8.80
CA TYR A 4 -0.28 5.28 -7.58
C TYR A 4 0.44 5.95 -6.42
N THR A 5 -0.30 6.23 -5.37
CA THR A 5 0.27 6.82 -4.17
C THR A 5 0.40 5.74 -3.12
N ALA A 6 1.62 5.50 -2.69
CA ALA A 6 1.89 4.51 -1.64
C ALA A 6 2.29 5.20 -0.36
N VAL A 7 1.75 4.73 0.76
CA VAL A 7 2.18 5.15 2.09
C VAL A 7 3.04 4.02 2.65
N LEU A 8 4.26 4.34 3.00
CA LEU A 8 5.19 3.38 3.58
C LEU A 8 5.21 3.55 5.09
N ARG A 9 5.12 2.45 5.80
CA ARG A 9 5.19 2.43 7.25
C ARG A 9 6.06 1.27 7.70
N LYS A 10 6.94 1.53 8.65
CA LYS A 10 7.73 0.46 9.24
C LYS A 10 6.92 -0.24 10.33
N SER A 11 6.87 -1.56 10.27
CA SER A 11 6.14 -2.39 11.23
C SER A 11 7.12 -3.40 11.79
N GLU A 12 7.63 -3.16 13.00
CA GLU A 12 8.62 -4.01 13.65
C GLU A 12 9.84 -4.25 12.76
N ASP A 13 9.93 -5.41 12.13
CA ASP A 13 11.11 -5.78 11.35
C ASP A 13 10.91 -5.66 9.85
N PHE A 14 9.78 -5.16 9.40
CA PHE A 14 9.51 -5.08 7.97
C PHE A 14 8.80 -3.78 7.61
N TRP A 15 8.72 -3.51 6.32
CA TRP A 15 8.04 -2.34 5.78
C TRP A 15 6.74 -2.75 5.09
N VAL A 16 5.74 -1.91 5.20
CA VAL A 16 4.44 -2.10 4.55
C VAL A 16 4.18 -0.91 3.64
N ALA A 17 3.80 -1.20 2.41
CA ALA A 17 3.41 -0.19 1.44
C ALA A 17 1.91 -0.34 1.17
N LEU A 18 1.15 0.73 1.39
CA LEU A 18 -0.28 0.74 1.18
C LEU A 18 -0.62 1.65 0.02
N CYS A 19 -1.33 1.13 -0.97
CA CYS A 19 -1.78 1.93 -2.10
C CYS A 19 -3.09 2.63 -1.76
N LEU A 20 -3.12 3.95 -1.88
CA LEU A 20 -4.30 4.73 -1.52
C LEU A 20 -5.43 4.60 -2.53
N GLU A 21 -5.10 4.39 -3.80
CA GLU A 21 -6.08 4.36 -4.86
C GLU A 21 -6.93 3.08 -4.87
N ASN A 22 -6.39 2.00 -4.35
CA ASN A 22 -7.10 0.71 -4.42
C ASN A 22 -7.01 -0.13 -3.14
N GLY A 23 -6.28 0.33 -2.13
CA GLY A 23 -6.17 -0.38 -0.86
C GLY A 23 -5.28 -1.61 -0.87
N LEU A 24 -4.55 -1.84 -1.94
CA LEU A 24 -3.64 -2.99 -2.01
C LEU A 24 -2.40 -2.76 -1.15
N VAL A 25 -1.77 -3.85 -0.72
CA VAL A 25 -0.67 -3.79 0.23
C VAL A 25 0.48 -4.67 -0.25
N GLY A 26 1.71 -4.18 -0.03
CA GLY A 26 2.91 -4.97 -0.22
C GLY A 26 3.77 -4.90 1.04
N GLN A 27 4.52 -5.95 1.32
CA GLN A 27 5.42 -6.00 2.49
C GLN A 27 6.79 -6.48 2.06
N GLY A 28 7.81 -6.02 2.79
CA GLY A 28 9.17 -6.44 2.53
C GLY A 28 10.11 -6.05 3.66
N ASN A 29 11.32 -6.54 3.60
CA ASN A 29 12.34 -6.26 4.62
C ASN A 29 12.86 -4.83 4.53
N ASN A 30 12.62 -4.16 3.41
CA ASN A 30 13.00 -2.77 3.24
C ASN A 30 11.96 -2.08 2.37
N LYS A 31 12.10 -0.78 2.17
CA LYS A 31 11.13 0.01 1.41
C LYS A 31 11.03 -0.47 -0.04
N GLU A 32 12.15 -0.75 -0.66
CA GLU A 32 12.19 -1.18 -2.06
C GLU A 32 11.45 -2.49 -2.26
N THR A 33 11.66 -3.45 -1.38
CA THR A 33 10.98 -4.74 -1.45
C THR A 33 9.48 -4.58 -1.24
N ALA A 34 9.08 -3.74 -0.28
CA ALA A 34 7.67 -3.48 -0.02
C ALA A 34 7.00 -2.88 -1.27
N ILE A 35 7.68 -1.94 -1.93
CA ILE A 35 7.16 -1.33 -3.15
C ILE A 35 7.08 -2.34 -4.29
N GLU A 36 8.09 -3.20 -4.43
CA GLU A 36 8.07 -4.24 -5.46
C GLU A 36 6.90 -5.19 -5.27
N LYS A 37 6.64 -5.59 -4.03
CA LYS A 37 5.50 -6.45 -3.74
C LYS A 37 4.18 -5.75 -4.00
N LEU A 38 4.11 -4.46 -3.71
CA LEU A 38 2.92 -3.68 -4.02
C LEU A 38 2.70 -3.60 -5.53
N LYS A 39 3.75 -3.38 -6.30
CA LYS A 39 3.64 -3.35 -7.77
C LYS A 39 3.14 -4.68 -8.31
N GLU A 40 3.62 -5.78 -7.78
CA GLU A 40 3.14 -7.11 -8.18
C GLU A 40 1.65 -7.26 -7.88
N ALA A 41 1.23 -6.82 -6.71
CA ALA A 41 -0.19 -6.89 -6.32
C ALA A 41 -1.05 -6.02 -7.24
N ILE A 42 -0.59 -4.84 -7.58
CA ILE A 42 -1.31 -3.94 -8.48
C ILE A 42 -1.47 -4.58 -9.86
N ARG A 43 -0.40 -5.15 -10.40
CA ARG A 43 -0.44 -5.80 -11.71
C ARG A 43 -1.38 -6.99 -11.72
N SER A 44 -1.34 -7.80 -10.66
CA SER A 44 -2.24 -8.95 -10.53
C SER A 44 -3.69 -8.51 -10.44
N PHE A 45 -3.96 -7.44 -9.70
CA PHE A 45 -5.30 -6.92 -9.54
C PHE A 45 -5.85 -6.36 -10.84
N GLN A 46 -5.01 -5.66 -11.60
CA GLN A 46 -5.42 -5.15 -12.91
C GLN A 46 -5.78 -6.28 -13.87
N ASP A 47 -5.02 -7.37 -13.83
CA ASP A 47 -5.31 -8.54 -14.63
C ASP A 47 -6.66 -9.14 -14.28
N VAL A 48 -6.97 -9.23 -12.99
CA VAL A 48 -8.28 -9.70 -12.53
C VAL A 48 -9.40 -8.79 -12.99
N LEU A 49 -9.20 -7.47 -12.91
CA LEU A 49 -10.20 -6.51 -13.35
C LEU A 49 -10.51 -6.63 -14.84
N GLU A 50 -9.53 -6.99 -15.65
CA GLU A 50 -9.73 -7.16 -17.09
C GLU A 50 -10.55 -8.41 -17.40
N HIS A 51 -10.49 -9.43 -16.56
CA HIS A 51 -11.13 -10.72 -16.81
C HIS A 51 -12.38 -10.96 -15.98
N GLU A 52 -12.57 -10.21 -14.90
CA GLU A 52 -13.70 -10.39 -13.98
C GLU A 52 -14.49 -9.09 -13.88
N ARG A 53 -15.71 -9.08 -14.40
CA ARG A 53 -16.53 -7.87 -14.40
C ARG A 53 -17.14 -7.53 -13.06
N ASP A 54 -17.21 -8.52 -12.17
CA ASP A 54 -17.82 -8.32 -10.87
C ASP A 54 -16.85 -7.76 -9.83
N VAL A 55 -15.59 -7.63 -10.21
CA VAL A 55 -14.56 -7.08 -9.32
C VAL A 55 -14.40 -5.60 -9.60
N TYR A 56 -14.41 -4.81 -8.56
CA TYR A 56 -14.15 -3.39 -8.70
C TYR A 56 -13.20 -2.93 -7.60
N SER A 57 -12.49 -1.85 -7.86
CA SER A 57 -11.60 -1.26 -6.88
C SER A 57 -12.18 0.07 -6.42
N ALA A 58 -11.89 0.42 -5.19
CA ALA A 58 -12.29 1.69 -4.62
C ALA A 58 -11.11 2.30 -3.90
N PRO A 59 -11.00 3.63 -3.89
CA PRO A 59 -9.95 4.28 -3.11
C PRO A 59 -10.10 3.94 -1.64
N LEU A 60 -8.97 3.95 -0.95
CA LEU A 60 -8.98 3.75 0.49
C LEU A 60 -9.72 4.90 1.15
N SER A 61 -10.59 4.60 2.12
CA SER A 61 -11.30 5.65 2.84
C SER A 61 -10.34 6.33 3.82
N ILE A 62 -10.72 7.55 4.20
CA ILE A 62 -9.93 8.29 5.19
C ILE A 62 -9.88 7.54 6.51
N LYS A 63 -10.97 6.89 6.88
CA LYS A 63 -11.01 6.09 8.09
C LYS A 63 -10.03 4.92 8.04
N GLU A 64 -10.00 4.21 6.93
CA GLU A 64 -9.08 3.09 6.74
C GLU A 64 -7.63 3.56 6.76
N LEU A 65 -7.36 4.68 6.12
CA LEU A 65 -6.02 5.26 6.15
C LEU A 65 -5.62 5.64 7.58
N HIS A 66 -6.54 6.23 8.31
CA HIS A 66 -6.29 6.61 9.69
C HIS A 66 -5.95 5.39 10.54
N GLU A 67 -6.71 4.32 10.37
CA GLU A 67 -6.44 3.07 11.08
C GLU A 67 -5.07 2.51 10.74
N PHE A 68 -4.71 2.53 9.45
CA PHE A 68 -3.39 2.06 9.02
C PHE A 68 -2.27 2.86 9.69
N LEU A 69 -2.42 4.17 9.77
CA LEU A 69 -1.38 5.03 10.32
C LEU A 69 -1.26 4.93 11.83
N THR A 70 -2.33 4.54 12.52
CA THR A 70 -2.34 4.55 14.00
C THR A 70 -2.23 3.18 14.65
N VAL A 71 -2.34 2.10 13.87
CA VAL A 71 -2.42 0.74 14.42
C VAL A 71 -1.24 0.36 15.31
N GLU A 72 -0.05 0.83 14.99
CA GLU A 72 1.13 0.49 15.77
C GLU A 72 1.79 1.69 16.40
N GLU A 73 1.01 2.66 16.78
CA GLU A 73 1.53 3.88 17.37
C GLU A 73 1.89 3.63 18.84
N LYS A 74 3.02 2.99 19.06
CA LYS A 74 3.45 2.59 20.38
C LYS A 74 4.89 2.92 20.70
N GLY A 75 5.38 4.03 20.30
CA GLY A 75 6.74 4.35 20.61
C GLY A 75 7.19 5.60 19.93
N PRO A 76 8.44 6.01 20.17
CA PRO A 76 8.94 7.26 19.63
C PRO A 76 9.05 7.26 18.11
N ASP A 77 9.10 6.09 17.49
CA ASP A 77 9.22 5.99 16.04
C ASP A 77 7.88 5.84 15.33
N SER A 78 6.79 5.92 16.08
CA SER A 78 5.47 5.63 15.56
C SER A 78 4.95 6.66 14.55
N GLY A 79 5.65 7.73 14.33
CA GLY A 79 5.22 8.74 13.39
C GLY A 79 5.95 8.74 12.06
N SER A 80 6.76 7.73 11.81
CA SER A 80 7.58 7.69 10.60
C SER A 80 6.81 7.08 9.43
N TYR A 81 6.31 7.94 8.56
CA TYR A 81 5.62 7.51 7.35
C TYR A 81 6.26 8.19 6.16
N GLU A 82 6.17 7.55 5.01
CA GLU A 82 6.70 8.12 3.78
C GLU A 82 5.65 7.96 2.68
N LEU A 83 5.38 9.04 1.97
CA LEU A 83 4.53 9.01 0.79
C LEU A 83 5.40 8.87 -0.43
N ARG A 84 5.00 8.01 -1.35
CA ARG A 84 5.79 7.78 -2.55
C ARG A 84 4.89 7.54 -3.74
N ALA A 85 5.23 8.14 -4.88
CA ALA A 85 4.56 7.86 -6.14
C ALA A 85 5.13 6.56 -6.70
N VAL A 86 4.25 5.64 -7.06
CA VAL A 86 4.64 4.33 -7.58
C VAL A 86 4.09 4.19 -8.99
N ASN A 87 4.96 3.82 -9.91
CA ASN A 87 4.60 3.59 -11.31
C ASN A 87 4.48 2.08 -11.52
N ALA A 88 3.29 1.64 -11.85
CA ALA A 88 3.04 0.21 -12.05
C ALA A 88 2.21 -0.09 -13.28
#